data_9de560c9703c4285f7ff65daeab0efe9
#
_entry.id   9de560c9703c4285f7ff65daeab0efe9
#
_cell.length_a   1.000
_cell.length_b   1.000
_cell.length_c   1.000
_cell.angle_alpha   90.00
_cell.angle_beta   90.00
_cell.angle_gamma   90.00
#
_symmetry.space_group_name_H-M   'P 1'
#
loop_
_entity.id
_entity.type
_entity.pdbx_description
1 polymer ?
#
loop_
_entity_poly.entity_id
_entity_poly.type
_entity_poly.pdbx_seq_one_letter_code
_entity_poly.pdbx_strand_id
1 'polypeptide(L)'
;MDLDPQANATTALDPEPTTATVADVLDEPRRAVVERAIAPSAWGEGLDVLVGAEQTERHNHPDPGAAQLYRLDRALQRLAGELITDDSGGSEPAEERYRLVIVDCPPSLGQLTRSALSAADRAILVTDPTMFSVSGVQRAFDAVQTERERSNDRLQPLGVLVNRVRPRNTEHEFRISELRELFGPLVFNSVLPDRSAVQQAQGACLPIQAWDTPGAREISAVFTALLGRVLRSASRPTASA
;
A
#
# COMPACT_ATOMS: atom_id res chain seq x y z
N MET A 1 5.78 -1.67 3.31
CA MET A 1 5.39 -1.35 4.69
C MET A 1 4.08 -2.05 5.00
N ASP A 2 4.01 -2.72 6.13
CA ASP A 2 2.83 -3.48 6.53
C ASP A 2 2.19 -2.83 7.78
N LEU A 3 1.03 -2.21 7.60
CA LEU A 3 0.26 -1.58 8.68
C LEU A 3 -0.87 -2.48 9.20
N ASP A 4 -1.15 -3.61 8.54
CA ASP A 4 -2.16 -4.52 9.03
C ASP A 4 -1.64 -5.25 10.28
N PRO A 5 -2.34 -5.20 11.42
CA PRO A 5 -1.99 -5.96 12.62
C PRO A 5 -1.89 -7.47 12.39
N GLN A 6 -2.51 -8.00 11.34
CA GLN A 6 -2.37 -9.41 10.96
C GLN A 6 -0.98 -9.74 10.37
N ALA A 7 -0.20 -8.74 9.94
CA ALA A 7 1.15 -8.85 9.41
C ALA A 7 1.29 -9.89 8.26
N ASN A 8 0.25 -10.03 7.45
CA ASN A 8 0.24 -11.00 6.35
C ASN A 8 1.22 -10.64 5.23
N ALA A 9 1.37 -9.35 4.91
CA ALA A 9 2.35 -8.89 3.94
C ALA A 9 3.78 -9.15 4.43
N THR A 10 4.07 -8.90 5.71
CA THR A 10 5.35 -9.22 6.35
C THR A 10 5.66 -10.71 6.25
N THR A 11 4.71 -11.56 6.64
CA THR A 11 4.86 -13.02 6.56
C THR A 11 5.13 -13.48 5.12
N ALA A 12 4.41 -12.96 4.14
CA ALA A 12 4.57 -13.34 2.73
C ALA A 12 5.89 -12.90 2.13
N LEU A 13 6.40 -11.73 2.53
CA LEU A 13 7.66 -11.15 2.04
C LEU A 13 8.89 -11.71 2.75
N ASP A 14 8.71 -12.44 3.85
CA ASP A 14 9.73 -13.16 4.62
C ASP A 14 11.02 -12.32 4.83
N PRO A 15 10.93 -11.15 5.52
CA PRO A 15 12.09 -10.31 5.76
C PRO A 15 13.03 -10.92 6.81
N GLU A 16 14.29 -10.50 6.79
CA GLU A 16 15.21 -10.79 7.90
C GLU A 16 14.65 -10.26 9.24
N PRO A 17 15.01 -10.88 10.38
CA PRO A 17 14.55 -10.45 11.70
C PRO A 17 14.96 -9.01 12.02
N THR A 18 14.03 -8.24 12.58
CA THR A 18 14.25 -6.85 13.01
C THR A 18 14.19 -6.71 14.54
N THR A 19 14.76 -5.65 15.07
CA THR A 19 14.69 -5.31 16.51
C THR A 19 13.60 -4.29 16.84
N ALA A 20 12.90 -3.81 15.82
CA ALA A 20 11.75 -2.92 15.95
C ALA A 20 10.73 -3.27 14.84
N THR A 21 9.52 -2.77 14.98
CA THR A 21 8.40 -2.99 14.04
C THR A 21 7.73 -1.66 13.69
N VAL A 22 6.75 -1.69 12.79
CA VAL A 22 5.93 -0.51 12.49
C VAL A 22 5.23 0.04 13.73
N ALA A 23 4.90 -0.81 14.70
CA ALA A 23 4.30 -0.38 15.96
C ALA A 23 5.24 0.55 16.74
N ASP A 24 6.54 0.21 16.82
CA ASP A 24 7.56 1.03 17.48
C ASP A 24 7.81 2.33 16.70
N VAL A 25 7.75 2.29 15.37
CA VAL A 25 7.83 3.48 14.51
C VAL A 25 6.66 4.43 14.75
N LEU A 26 5.45 3.90 14.93
CA LEU A 26 4.28 4.72 15.26
C LEU A 26 4.33 5.27 16.69
N ASP A 27 4.97 4.60 17.63
CA ASP A 27 5.23 5.15 18.97
C ASP A 27 6.25 6.29 18.91
N GLU A 28 7.36 6.05 18.22
CA GLU A 28 8.49 6.97 18.16
C GLU A 28 9.02 7.08 16.71
N PRO A 29 8.49 8.02 15.89
CA PRO A 29 8.84 8.16 14.49
C PRO A 29 10.22 8.83 14.31
N ARG A 30 11.28 8.26 14.88
CA ARG A 30 12.67 8.69 14.74
C ARG A 30 13.39 7.80 13.73
N ARG A 31 14.31 8.39 12.97
CA ARG A 31 15.10 7.70 11.95
C ARG A 31 15.72 6.39 12.45
N ALA A 32 16.37 6.42 13.62
CA ALA A 32 17.00 5.24 14.19
C ALA A 32 16.01 4.12 14.55
N VAL A 33 14.74 4.43 14.87
CA VAL A 33 13.70 3.42 15.09
C VAL A 33 13.22 2.86 13.75
N VAL A 34 12.98 3.72 12.75
CA VAL A 34 12.58 3.31 11.41
C VAL A 34 13.62 2.39 10.77
N GLU A 35 14.91 2.73 10.86
CA GLU A 35 16.01 1.91 10.32
C GLU A 35 16.08 0.52 10.96
N ARG A 36 15.78 0.38 12.26
CA ARG A 36 15.73 -0.91 12.94
C ARG A 36 14.48 -1.73 12.64
N ALA A 37 13.44 -1.11 12.11
CA ALA A 37 12.19 -1.75 11.73
C ALA A 37 12.16 -2.18 10.25
N ILE A 38 13.22 -1.87 9.49
CA ILE A 38 13.36 -2.21 8.07
C ILE A 38 14.35 -3.35 7.90
N ALA A 39 13.97 -4.34 7.11
CA ALA A 39 14.84 -5.44 6.71
C ALA A 39 14.65 -5.79 5.23
N PRO A 40 15.69 -6.34 4.57
CA PRO A 40 15.58 -6.87 3.22
C PRO A 40 14.59 -8.05 3.17
N SER A 41 13.82 -8.13 2.10
CA SER A 41 12.91 -9.24 1.83
C SER A 41 13.65 -10.42 1.23
N ALA A 42 13.23 -11.65 1.55
CA ALA A 42 13.68 -12.86 0.86
C ALA A 42 13.28 -12.91 -0.64
N TRP A 43 12.41 -12.03 -1.09
CA TRP A 43 11.96 -11.99 -2.49
C TRP A 43 12.98 -11.41 -3.47
N GLY A 44 14.06 -10.78 -3.00
CA GLY A 44 15.17 -10.31 -3.84
C GLY A 44 15.71 -8.94 -3.47
N GLU A 45 16.80 -8.57 -4.14
CA GLU A 45 17.50 -7.31 -3.91
C GLU A 45 16.64 -6.08 -4.26
N GLY A 46 16.81 -5.00 -3.50
CA GLY A 46 16.12 -3.73 -3.72
C GLY A 46 14.66 -3.71 -3.21
N LEU A 47 14.24 -4.77 -2.49
CA LEU A 47 12.96 -4.84 -1.81
C LEU A 47 13.17 -4.94 -0.30
N ASP A 48 12.86 -3.87 0.40
CA ASP A 48 12.89 -3.83 1.86
C ASP A 48 11.46 -3.85 2.43
N VAL A 49 11.33 -4.39 3.63
CA VAL A 49 10.07 -4.46 4.37
C VAL A 49 10.20 -3.66 5.66
N LEU A 50 9.35 -2.66 5.86
CA LEU A 50 9.12 -2.12 7.19
C LEU A 50 8.12 -3.06 7.86
N VAL A 51 8.63 -3.80 8.83
CA VAL A 51 8.02 -5.02 9.38
C VAL A 51 6.77 -4.72 10.19
N GLY A 52 5.65 -5.35 9.81
CA GLY A 52 4.38 -5.31 10.54
C GLY A 52 4.40 -6.21 11.77
N ALA A 53 3.47 -5.95 12.68
CA ALA A 53 3.31 -6.76 13.88
C ALA A 53 1.89 -6.61 14.47
N GLU A 54 1.43 -7.62 15.23
CA GLU A 54 0.13 -7.58 15.92
C GLU A 54 0.00 -6.34 16.84
N GLN A 55 1.10 -5.92 17.46
CA GLN A 55 1.16 -4.74 18.32
C GLN A 55 0.76 -3.44 17.63
N THR A 56 0.72 -3.41 16.29
CA THR A 56 0.24 -2.27 15.51
C THR A 56 -1.21 -1.91 15.85
N GLU A 57 -2.02 -2.89 16.30
CA GLU A 57 -3.43 -2.68 16.69
C GLU A 57 -3.59 -1.64 17.79
N ARG A 58 -2.61 -1.46 18.69
CA ARG A 58 -2.66 -0.42 19.74
C ARG A 58 -2.75 1.01 19.18
N HIS A 59 -2.42 1.21 17.91
CA HIS A 59 -2.51 2.48 17.19
C HIS A 59 -3.80 2.62 16.36
N ASN A 60 -4.74 1.68 16.49
CA ASN A 60 -6.00 1.71 15.74
C ASN A 60 -7.15 2.30 16.55
N HIS A 61 -6.96 3.50 17.09
CA HIS A 61 -7.99 4.20 17.86
C HIS A 61 -9.15 4.65 16.97
N PRO A 62 -10.40 4.60 17.45
CA PRO A 62 -11.58 5.02 16.67
C PRO A 62 -11.63 6.53 16.43
N ASP A 63 -11.06 7.33 17.31
CA ASP A 63 -11.02 8.80 17.21
C ASP A 63 -9.59 9.32 17.50
N PRO A 64 -8.67 9.20 16.55
CA PRO A 64 -7.29 9.64 16.72
C PRO A 64 -7.18 11.16 16.63
N GLY A 65 -6.34 11.73 17.50
CA GLY A 65 -5.91 13.12 17.35
C GLY A 65 -5.03 13.31 16.10
N ALA A 66 -5.02 14.53 15.57
CA ALA A 66 -4.23 14.86 14.37
C ALA A 66 -2.74 14.48 14.50
N ALA A 67 -2.14 14.68 15.67
CA ALA A 67 -0.74 14.32 15.91
C ALA A 67 -0.46 12.82 15.75
N GLN A 68 -1.45 11.96 16.00
CA GLN A 68 -1.32 10.51 15.84
C GLN A 68 -1.42 10.10 14.36
N LEU A 69 -2.26 10.75 13.58
CA LEU A 69 -2.40 10.51 12.15
C LEU A 69 -1.11 10.82 11.37
N TYR A 70 -0.40 11.89 11.76
CA TYR A 70 0.82 12.32 11.07
C TYR A 70 2.10 11.58 11.47
N ARG A 71 2.04 10.62 12.41
CA ARG A 71 3.24 9.87 12.84
C ARG A 71 3.86 9.09 11.70
N LEU A 72 3.04 8.45 10.87
CA LEU A 72 3.52 7.70 9.72
C LEU A 72 4.18 8.62 8.68
N ASP A 73 3.53 9.72 8.32
CA ASP A 73 4.08 10.71 7.39
C ASP A 73 5.44 11.22 7.87
N ARG A 74 5.57 11.57 9.16
CA ARG A 74 6.85 11.97 9.75
C ARG A 74 7.93 10.88 9.66
N ALA A 75 7.55 9.62 9.83
CA ALA A 75 8.49 8.51 9.71
C ALA A 75 8.98 8.36 8.27
N LEU A 76 8.08 8.46 7.28
CA LEU A 76 8.41 8.37 5.88
C LEU A 76 9.25 9.54 5.38
N GLN A 77 8.95 10.76 5.81
CA GLN A 77 9.76 11.94 5.49
C GLN A 77 11.21 11.79 5.95
N ARG A 78 11.45 11.12 7.07
CA ARG A 78 12.80 10.85 7.57
C ARG A 78 13.55 9.78 6.80
N LEU A 79 12.84 8.91 6.08
CA LEU A 79 13.44 7.96 5.13
C LEU A 79 13.81 8.62 3.79
N ALA A 80 13.04 9.63 3.37
CA ALA A 80 13.26 10.33 2.11
C ALA A 80 14.48 11.26 2.12
N GLY A 81 15.14 11.46 3.26
CA GLY A 81 16.37 12.22 3.39
C GLY A 81 16.18 13.59 4.03
N GLU A 82 16.66 13.77 5.27
CA GLU A 82 17.09 15.07 5.74
C GLU A 82 18.29 15.50 4.85
N LEU A 83 18.29 16.77 4.42
CA LEU A 83 19.50 17.41 3.92
C LEU A 83 20.63 17.15 4.93
N ILE A 84 21.61 16.34 4.57
CA ILE A 84 22.81 16.19 5.39
C ILE A 84 23.54 17.51 5.27
N THR A 85 23.33 18.41 6.21
CA THR A 85 24.26 19.52 6.40
C THR A 85 25.49 18.93 7.07
N ASP A 86 26.55 18.73 6.31
CA ASP A 86 27.87 18.50 6.90
C ASP A 86 28.37 19.81 7.54
N ASP A 87 29.30 19.70 8.48
CA ASP A 87 29.93 20.87 9.14
C ASP A 87 30.70 21.78 8.18
N SER A 88 30.80 21.46 6.89
CA SER A 88 31.46 22.23 5.83
C SER A 88 30.49 23.09 5.00
N GLY A 89 29.18 23.04 5.28
CA GLY A 89 28.16 23.88 4.63
C GLY A 89 27.79 23.44 3.20
N GLY A 90 28.20 22.25 2.76
CA GLY A 90 27.79 21.60 1.53
C GLY A 90 26.51 20.81 1.75
N SER A 91 25.40 21.18 1.10
CA SER A 91 24.21 20.38 1.05
C SER A 91 24.21 19.54 -0.23
N GLU A 92 24.67 18.29 -0.13
CA GLU A 92 24.34 17.33 -1.18
C GLU A 92 22.92 16.81 -0.94
N PRO A 93 22.08 16.73 -1.99
CA PRO A 93 20.77 16.09 -1.86
C PRO A 93 21.01 14.64 -1.47
N ALA A 94 20.44 14.19 -0.34
CA ALA A 94 20.47 12.81 0.05
C ALA A 94 19.86 11.97 -1.10
N GLU A 95 20.57 10.96 -1.59
CA GLU A 95 20.01 10.03 -2.56
C GLU A 95 18.72 9.42 -1.97
N GLU A 96 17.62 9.53 -2.72
CA GLU A 96 16.36 8.93 -2.33
C GLU A 96 16.55 7.40 -2.21
N ARG A 97 16.56 6.90 -0.99
CA ARG A 97 16.78 5.48 -0.70
C ARG A 97 15.71 4.60 -1.35
N TYR A 98 14.47 5.09 -1.44
CA TYR A 98 13.34 4.36 -2.00
C TYR A 98 12.65 5.17 -3.09
N ARG A 99 12.50 4.57 -4.27
CA ARG A 99 11.76 5.15 -5.40
C ARG A 99 10.24 4.97 -5.27
N LEU A 100 9.80 4.01 -4.46
CA LEU A 100 8.41 3.68 -4.23
C LEU A 100 8.25 3.08 -2.84
N VAL A 101 7.25 3.55 -2.11
CA VAL A 101 6.79 2.95 -0.86
C VAL A 101 5.36 2.48 -1.07
N ILE A 102 5.12 1.18 -0.84
CA ILE A 102 3.78 0.59 -0.85
C ILE A 102 3.37 0.35 0.60
N VAL A 103 2.21 0.84 0.98
CA VAL A 103 1.64 0.68 2.33
C VAL A 103 0.48 -0.30 2.25
N ASP A 104 0.64 -1.47 2.85
CA ASP A 104 -0.45 -2.43 3.05
C ASP A 104 -1.26 -2.03 4.27
N CYS A 105 -2.57 -1.89 4.10
CA CYS A 105 -3.48 -1.35 5.10
C CYS A 105 -4.47 -2.41 5.57
N PRO A 106 -4.90 -2.37 6.85
CA PRO A 106 -5.98 -3.23 7.31
C PRO A 106 -7.29 -2.94 6.54
N PRO A 107 -8.23 -3.89 6.48
CA PRO A 107 -9.49 -3.74 5.75
C PRO A 107 -10.45 -2.72 6.38
N SER A 108 -10.13 -2.20 7.56
CA SER A 108 -10.92 -1.18 8.25
C SER A 108 -10.50 0.23 7.85
N LEU A 109 -11.41 1.20 7.89
CA LEU A 109 -11.14 2.62 7.69
C LEU A 109 -10.82 3.33 9.01
N GLY A 110 -10.11 2.64 9.92
CA GLY A 110 -9.66 3.14 11.22
C GLY A 110 -8.45 4.06 11.13
N GLN A 111 -7.82 4.33 12.28
CA GLN A 111 -6.67 5.21 12.38
C GLN A 111 -5.51 4.78 11.49
N LEU A 112 -5.19 3.49 11.42
CA LEU A 112 -4.06 2.98 10.63
C LEU A 112 -4.22 3.31 9.14
N THR A 113 -5.40 3.01 8.57
CA THR A 113 -5.70 3.35 7.17
C THR A 113 -5.71 4.86 6.94
N ARG A 114 -6.27 5.66 7.85
CA ARG A 114 -6.23 7.12 7.77
C ARG A 114 -4.80 7.67 7.86
N SER A 115 -3.94 7.10 8.70
CA SER A 115 -2.52 7.45 8.77
C SER A 115 -1.79 7.15 7.45
N ALA A 116 -2.11 6.02 6.81
CA ALA A 116 -1.59 5.71 5.49
C ALA A 116 -2.04 6.73 4.43
N LEU A 117 -3.34 7.07 4.41
CA LEU A 117 -3.89 8.05 3.46
C LEU A 117 -3.31 9.46 3.68
N SER A 118 -3.05 9.85 4.93
CA SER A 118 -2.41 11.15 5.21
C SER A 118 -0.95 11.23 4.77
N ALA A 119 -0.28 10.10 4.58
CA ALA A 119 1.12 10.01 4.15
C ALA A 119 1.31 9.68 2.66
N ALA A 120 0.29 9.12 2.00
CA ALA A 120 0.40 8.59 0.64
C ALA A 120 0.11 9.65 -0.44
N ASP A 121 0.73 9.50 -1.61
CA ASP A 121 0.40 10.31 -2.80
C ASP A 121 -0.74 9.66 -3.61
N ARG A 122 -0.87 8.33 -3.56
CA ARG A 122 -1.85 7.57 -4.36
C ARG A 122 -2.51 6.48 -3.52
N ALA A 123 -3.80 6.28 -3.74
CA ALA A 123 -4.56 5.18 -3.14
C ALA A 123 -5.12 4.25 -4.22
N ILE A 124 -4.88 2.94 -4.06
CA ILE A 124 -5.53 1.90 -4.84
C ILE A 124 -6.59 1.25 -3.95
N LEU A 125 -7.83 1.27 -4.41
CA LEU A 125 -8.94 0.62 -3.73
C LEU A 125 -9.08 -0.81 -4.26
N VAL A 126 -8.91 -1.80 -3.39
CA VAL A 126 -9.04 -3.21 -3.76
C VAL A 126 -10.38 -3.75 -3.29
N THR A 127 -11.12 -4.44 -4.16
CA THR A 127 -12.41 -5.03 -3.83
C THR A 127 -12.61 -6.37 -4.52
N ASP A 128 -13.40 -7.27 -3.90
CA ASP A 128 -13.86 -8.49 -4.54
C ASP A 128 -15.21 -8.21 -5.26
N PRO A 129 -15.56 -8.92 -6.35
CA PRO A 129 -16.80 -8.70 -7.10
C PRO A 129 -18.01 -9.33 -6.39
N THR A 130 -18.42 -8.76 -5.26
CA THR A 130 -19.51 -9.23 -4.42
C THR A 130 -20.62 -8.20 -4.30
N MET A 131 -21.76 -8.58 -3.76
CA MET A 131 -22.90 -7.69 -3.54
C MET A 131 -22.55 -6.42 -2.73
N PHE A 132 -21.55 -6.49 -1.84
CA PHE A 132 -21.14 -5.37 -1.01
C PHE A 132 -19.98 -4.55 -1.61
N SER A 133 -19.47 -4.92 -2.78
CA SER A 133 -18.31 -4.26 -3.39
C SER A 133 -18.55 -2.77 -3.67
N VAL A 134 -19.69 -2.42 -4.23
CA VAL A 134 -20.03 -1.01 -4.55
C VAL A 134 -20.03 -0.15 -3.30
N SER A 135 -20.76 -0.56 -2.25
CA SER A 135 -20.82 0.20 -0.99
C SER A 135 -19.46 0.25 -0.27
N GLY A 136 -18.65 -0.82 -0.40
CA GLY A 136 -17.29 -0.86 0.13
C GLY A 136 -16.36 0.13 -0.56
N VAL A 137 -16.37 0.13 -1.89
CA VAL A 137 -15.59 1.07 -2.71
C VAL A 137 -16.04 2.51 -2.46
N GLN A 138 -17.36 2.77 -2.36
CA GLN A 138 -17.87 4.11 -2.07
C GLN A 138 -17.33 4.63 -0.73
N ARG A 139 -17.42 3.84 0.34
CA ARG A 139 -16.89 4.24 1.66
C ARG A 139 -15.39 4.49 1.63
N ALA A 140 -14.63 3.63 0.92
CA ALA A 140 -13.19 3.82 0.79
C ALA A 140 -12.85 5.07 -0.02
N PHE A 141 -13.61 5.35 -1.08
CA PHE A 141 -13.47 6.57 -1.88
C PHE A 141 -13.78 7.82 -1.04
N ASP A 142 -14.85 7.82 -0.27
CA ASP A 142 -15.22 8.91 0.64
C ASP A 142 -14.13 9.16 1.69
N ALA A 143 -13.51 8.08 2.21
CA ALA A 143 -12.39 8.22 3.13
C ALA A 143 -11.17 8.87 2.47
N VAL A 144 -10.83 8.49 1.23
CA VAL A 144 -9.75 9.12 0.45
C VAL A 144 -10.04 10.61 0.24
N GLN A 145 -11.26 10.98 -0.15
CA GLN A 145 -11.64 12.38 -0.34
C GLN A 145 -11.58 13.17 0.98
N THR A 146 -12.06 12.58 2.07
CA THR A 146 -12.01 13.19 3.40
C THR A 146 -10.58 13.49 3.84
N GLU A 147 -9.67 12.53 3.69
CA GLU A 147 -8.27 12.74 4.07
C GLU A 147 -7.56 13.70 3.10
N ARG A 148 -7.93 13.72 1.82
CA ARG A 148 -7.43 14.70 0.86
C ARG A 148 -7.79 16.13 1.26
N GLU A 149 -9.02 16.36 1.71
CA GLU A 149 -9.49 17.69 2.10
C GLU A 149 -8.94 18.16 3.45
N ARG A 150 -8.65 17.21 4.37
CA ARG A 150 -8.32 17.52 5.76
C ARG A 150 -6.83 17.51 6.07
N SER A 151 -6.10 16.58 5.48
CA SER A 151 -4.74 16.26 5.92
C SER A 151 -3.70 16.16 4.80
N ASN A 152 -4.11 15.82 3.57
CA ASN A 152 -3.16 15.54 2.49
C ASN A 152 -3.74 15.88 1.11
N ASP A 153 -3.58 17.10 0.66
CA ASP A 153 -4.07 17.61 -0.63
C ASP A 153 -3.41 16.92 -1.85
N ARG A 154 -2.25 16.29 -1.67
CA ARG A 154 -1.54 15.53 -2.72
C ARG A 154 -2.17 14.17 -2.99
N LEU A 155 -2.92 13.62 -2.02
CA LEU A 155 -3.53 12.31 -2.13
C LEU A 155 -4.53 12.25 -3.28
N GLN A 156 -4.40 11.25 -4.14
CA GLN A 156 -5.35 11.01 -5.22
C GLN A 156 -5.69 9.53 -5.35
N PRO A 157 -6.95 9.18 -5.64
CA PRO A 157 -7.30 7.81 -5.98
C PRO A 157 -6.65 7.44 -7.32
N LEU A 158 -5.86 6.39 -7.35
CA LEU A 158 -5.27 5.86 -8.59
C LEU A 158 -6.29 5.02 -9.35
N GLY A 159 -7.14 4.32 -8.63
CA GLY A 159 -8.25 3.55 -9.18
C GLY A 159 -8.70 2.40 -8.30
N VAL A 160 -9.69 1.66 -8.82
CA VAL A 160 -10.30 0.49 -8.19
C VAL A 160 -9.81 -0.76 -8.89
N LEU A 161 -9.18 -1.68 -8.15
CA LEU A 161 -8.74 -2.98 -8.62
C LEU A 161 -9.72 -4.06 -8.15
N VAL A 162 -10.33 -4.78 -9.11
CA VAL A 162 -11.21 -5.90 -8.77
C VAL A 162 -10.38 -7.17 -8.68
N ASN A 163 -10.41 -7.79 -7.50
CA ASN A 163 -9.65 -8.96 -7.14
C ASN A 163 -10.53 -10.23 -7.12
N ARG A 164 -9.92 -11.42 -7.16
CA ARG A 164 -10.57 -12.73 -7.06
C ARG A 164 -11.71 -12.96 -8.06
N VAL A 165 -11.53 -12.47 -9.26
CA VAL A 165 -12.53 -12.63 -10.33
C VAL A 165 -12.51 -14.07 -10.86
N ARG A 166 -13.65 -14.76 -10.78
CA ARG A 166 -13.81 -16.11 -11.34
C ARG A 166 -14.31 -16.00 -12.78
N PRO A 167 -13.62 -16.64 -13.75
CA PRO A 167 -14.07 -16.67 -15.12
C PRO A 167 -15.48 -17.29 -15.26
N ARG A 168 -16.29 -16.75 -16.16
CA ARG A 168 -17.65 -17.25 -16.45
C ARG A 168 -18.60 -17.22 -15.23
N ASN A 169 -18.35 -16.36 -14.27
CA ASN A 169 -19.27 -16.12 -13.16
C ASN A 169 -20.09 -14.87 -13.47
N THR A 170 -21.37 -15.07 -13.79
CA THR A 170 -22.30 -14.00 -14.18
C THR A 170 -22.52 -12.96 -13.08
N GLU A 171 -22.49 -13.35 -11.82
CA GLU A 171 -22.57 -12.43 -10.69
C GLU A 171 -21.33 -11.53 -10.66
N HIS A 172 -20.13 -12.07 -10.87
CA HIS A 172 -18.90 -11.25 -10.94
C HIS A 172 -18.94 -10.27 -12.11
N GLU A 173 -19.39 -10.73 -13.28
CA GLU A 173 -19.54 -9.88 -14.48
C GLU A 173 -20.52 -8.74 -14.21
N PHE A 174 -21.65 -9.04 -13.59
CA PHE A 174 -22.65 -8.04 -13.19
C PHE A 174 -22.06 -7.02 -12.21
N ARG A 175 -21.37 -7.46 -11.14
CA ARG A 175 -20.79 -6.54 -10.13
C ARG A 175 -19.68 -5.67 -10.72
N ILE A 176 -18.88 -6.22 -11.62
CA ILE A 176 -17.85 -5.44 -12.33
C ILE A 176 -18.50 -4.38 -13.23
N SER A 177 -19.61 -4.72 -13.91
CA SER A 177 -20.35 -3.77 -14.73
C SER A 177 -20.92 -2.63 -13.87
N GLU A 178 -21.53 -2.97 -12.74
CA GLU A 178 -22.07 -2.00 -11.77
C GLU A 178 -20.97 -1.05 -11.23
N LEU A 179 -19.80 -1.59 -10.86
CA LEU A 179 -18.65 -0.76 -10.45
C LEU A 179 -18.20 0.18 -11.57
N ARG A 180 -18.15 -0.30 -12.82
CA ARG A 180 -17.75 0.53 -13.96
C ARG A 180 -18.78 1.60 -14.31
N GLU A 181 -20.05 1.33 -14.11
CA GLU A 181 -21.13 2.29 -14.31
C GLU A 181 -21.03 3.46 -13.29
N LEU A 182 -20.72 3.13 -12.04
CA LEU A 182 -20.68 4.11 -10.95
C LEU A 182 -19.35 4.87 -10.86
N PHE A 183 -18.23 4.19 -11.05
CA PHE A 183 -16.90 4.79 -10.86
C PHE A 183 -16.15 5.05 -12.18
N GLY A 184 -16.72 4.65 -13.32
CA GLY A 184 -16.23 4.96 -14.65
C GLY A 184 -14.74 4.58 -14.84
N PRO A 185 -13.91 5.53 -15.31
CA PRO A 185 -12.51 5.28 -15.64
C PRO A 185 -11.62 5.00 -14.42
N LEU A 186 -12.13 5.16 -13.20
CA LEU A 186 -11.41 4.79 -11.98
C LEU A 186 -11.32 3.28 -11.82
N VAL A 187 -12.28 2.50 -12.35
CA VAL A 187 -12.17 1.03 -12.31
C VAL A 187 -11.15 0.57 -13.33
N PHE A 188 -10.13 -0.16 -12.89
CA PHE A 188 -9.10 -0.67 -13.79
C PHE A 188 -9.71 -1.64 -14.80
N ASN A 189 -9.23 -1.56 -16.04
CA ASN A 189 -9.66 -2.51 -17.08
C ASN A 189 -9.17 -3.93 -16.76
N SER A 190 -7.96 -4.04 -16.22
CA SER A 190 -7.40 -5.32 -15.76
C SER A 190 -7.97 -5.69 -14.40
N VAL A 191 -8.37 -6.94 -14.26
CA VAL A 191 -8.83 -7.55 -13.00
C VAL A 191 -7.84 -8.63 -12.57
N LEU A 192 -7.77 -8.94 -11.28
CA LEU A 192 -7.00 -10.06 -10.77
C LEU A 192 -7.90 -11.32 -10.72
N PRO A 193 -7.63 -12.34 -11.53
CA PRO A 193 -8.42 -13.56 -11.50
C PRO A 193 -8.12 -14.40 -10.26
N ASP A 194 -9.12 -15.14 -9.79
CA ASP A 194 -8.97 -16.14 -8.72
C ASP A 194 -8.15 -17.33 -9.25
N ARG A 195 -6.90 -17.45 -8.81
CA ARG A 195 -5.96 -18.49 -9.22
C ARG A 195 -5.29 -19.13 -8.01
N SER A 196 -5.30 -20.44 -7.94
CA SER A 196 -4.61 -21.22 -6.91
C SER A 196 -3.09 -20.97 -6.87
N ALA A 197 -2.52 -20.54 -7.98
CA ALA A 197 -1.11 -20.17 -8.07
C ALA A 197 -0.72 -19.06 -7.06
N VAL A 198 -1.64 -18.13 -6.73
CA VAL A 198 -1.39 -17.09 -5.72
C VAL A 198 -1.22 -17.71 -4.34
N GLN A 199 -2.11 -18.63 -3.96
CA GLN A 199 -2.06 -19.33 -2.67
C GLN A 199 -0.82 -20.23 -2.58
N GLN A 200 -0.44 -20.89 -3.68
CA GLN A 200 0.74 -21.75 -3.74
C GLN A 200 2.04 -20.94 -3.60
N ALA A 201 2.17 -19.84 -4.33
CA ALA A 201 3.33 -18.94 -4.22
C ALA A 201 3.43 -18.33 -2.82
N GLN A 202 2.29 -17.87 -2.27
CA GLN A 202 2.24 -17.33 -0.92
C GLN A 202 2.61 -18.38 0.14
N GLY A 203 2.10 -19.61 0.04
CA GLY A 203 2.47 -20.69 0.96
C GLY A 203 3.94 -21.11 0.90
N ALA A 204 4.62 -20.81 -0.21
CA ALA A 204 6.04 -21.02 -0.40
C ALA A 204 6.90 -19.78 -0.08
N CYS A 205 6.30 -18.67 0.37
CA CYS A 205 6.93 -17.36 0.57
C CYS A 205 7.71 -16.89 -0.67
N LEU A 206 7.19 -17.19 -1.88
CA LEU A 206 7.78 -16.80 -3.15
C LEU A 206 6.96 -15.74 -3.87
N PRO A 207 7.61 -14.82 -4.60
CA PRO A 207 6.88 -13.92 -5.48
C PRO A 207 6.17 -14.69 -6.58
N ILE A 208 4.96 -14.25 -6.95
CA ILE A 208 4.17 -14.92 -8.00
C ILE A 208 4.92 -15.00 -9.34
N GLN A 209 5.85 -14.09 -9.59
CA GLN A 209 6.71 -14.07 -10.77
C GLN A 209 7.68 -15.26 -10.82
N ALA A 210 8.06 -15.82 -9.68
CA ALA A 210 8.91 -16.99 -9.58
C ALA A 210 8.13 -18.31 -9.69
N TRP A 211 6.78 -18.25 -9.72
CA TRP A 211 5.91 -19.43 -9.80
C TRP A 211 5.58 -19.76 -11.25
N ASP A 212 6.18 -20.83 -11.80
CA ASP A 212 6.03 -21.15 -13.23
C ASP A 212 4.78 -21.97 -13.54
N THR A 213 3.62 -21.28 -13.57
CA THR A 213 2.34 -21.83 -14.02
C THR A 213 1.62 -20.85 -14.94
N PRO A 214 0.69 -21.29 -15.82
CA PRO A 214 -0.10 -20.36 -16.64
C PRO A 214 -0.87 -19.33 -15.80
N GLY A 215 -1.44 -19.75 -14.66
CA GLY A 215 -2.15 -18.84 -13.75
C GLY A 215 -1.22 -17.81 -13.09
N ALA A 216 0.00 -18.19 -12.74
CA ALA A 216 0.99 -17.27 -12.20
C ALA A 216 1.44 -16.24 -13.24
N ARG A 217 1.68 -16.67 -14.48
CA ARG A 217 2.03 -15.74 -15.58
C ARG A 217 0.91 -14.73 -15.87
N GLU A 218 -0.36 -15.16 -15.80
CA GLU A 218 -1.51 -14.27 -15.96
C GLU A 218 -1.55 -13.20 -14.86
N ILE A 219 -1.41 -13.59 -13.60
CA ILE A 219 -1.37 -12.66 -12.45
C ILE A 219 -0.15 -11.72 -12.54
N SER A 220 1.03 -12.25 -12.87
CA SER A 220 2.25 -11.45 -13.01
C SER A 220 2.12 -10.36 -14.07
N ALA A 221 1.45 -10.65 -15.18
CA ALA A 221 1.19 -9.65 -16.22
C ALA A 221 0.30 -8.49 -15.70
N VAL A 222 -0.73 -8.80 -14.90
CA VAL A 222 -1.58 -7.79 -14.28
C VAL A 222 -0.79 -6.92 -13.29
N PHE A 223 0.04 -7.53 -12.43
CA PHE A 223 0.88 -6.78 -11.49
C PHE A 223 1.91 -5.91 -12.20
N THR A 224 2.53 -6.40 -13.29
CA THR A 224 3.45 -5.60 -14.11
C THR A 224 2.76 -4.37 -14.70
N ALA A 225 1.56 -4.54 -15.23
CA ALA A 225 0.77 -3.42 -15.77
C ALA A 225 0.38 -2.41 -14.67
N LEU A 226 0.00 -2.91 -13.49
CA LEU A 226 -0.35 -2.10 -12.33
C LEU A 226 0.86 -1.29 -11.84
N LEU A 227 2.03 -1.92 -11.67
CA LEU A 227 3.28 -1.25 -11.30
C LEU A 227 3.63 -0.14 -12.28
N GLY A 228 3.55 -0.44 -13.59
CA GLY A 228 3.78 0.58 -14.63
C GLY A 228 2.81 1.78 -14.52
N ARG A 229 1.56 1.56 -14.10
CA ARG A 229 0.60 2.65 -13.85
C ARG A 229 0.97 3.47 -12.61
N VAL A 230 1.36 2.80 -11.52
CA VAL A 230 1.83 3.46 -10.28
C VAL A 230 3.02 4.36 -10.58
N LEU A 231 4.06 3.84 -11.21
CA LEU A 231 5.29 4.59 -11.53
C LEU A 231 5.00 5.81 -12.43
N ARG A 232 4.14 5.66 -13.45
CA ARG A 232 3.75 6.80 -14.30
C ARG A 232 2.93 7.85 -13.56
N SER A 233 2.18 7.46 -12.53
CA SER A 233 1.41 8.41 -11.72
C SER A 233 2.28 9.21 -10.76
N ALA A 234 3.37 8.63 -10.28
CA ALA A 234 4.36 9.28 -9.43
C ALA A 234 5.18 10.35 -10.20
N SER A 235 5.40 10.11 -11.51
CA SER A 235 6.18 11.02 -12.36
C SER A 235 5.42 12.27 -12.85
N ARG A 236 4.13 12.38 -12.57
CA ARG A 236 3.34 13.58 -12.91
C ARG A 236 3.35 14.55 -11.72
N PRO A 237 3.92 15.77 -11.85
CA PRO A 237 3.73 16.77 -10.82
C PRO A 237 2.22 16.98 -10.61
N THR A 238 1.82 17.06 -9.36
CA THR A 238 0.45 17.47 -8.99
C THR A 238 0.24 18.85 -9.63
N ALA A 239 -0.66 18.94 -10.59
CA ALA A 239 -1.05 20.24 -11.12
C ALA A 239 -1.63 21.02 -9.94
N SER A 240 -0.88 22.02 -9.47
CA SER A 240 -1.38 23.04 -8.55
C SER A 240 -2.54 23.74 -9.26
N ALA A 241 -3.75 23.56 -8.71
CA ALA A 241 -4.92 24.33 -9.10
C ALA A 241 -4.86 25.73 -8.51
#